data_8e42c0a34b5411cc7ff9996b4ffc172f
#
_entry.id   8e42c0a34b5411cc7ff9996b4ffc172f
#
_cell.length_a   1.000
_cell.length_b   1.000
_cell.length_c   1.000
_cell.angle_alpha   90.00
_cell.angle_beta   90.00
_cell.angle_gamma   90.00
#
_symmetry.space_group_name_H-M   'P 1'
#
loop_
_entity.id
_entity.type
_entity.pdbx_description
1 polymer ?
#
loop_
_entity_poly.entity_id
_entity_poly.type
_entity_poly.pdbx_seq_one_letter_code
_entity_poly.pdbx_strand_id
1 'polypeptide(L)'
;MTQITPNVHSIEGITHPDPRGKVFPYLFVEDEDDLTLIDPSFLSQLPIIENYLLDIGYDIKHVKRIILTHVHVDHAQAANEVKRKSGAKIYSHWIEARYLNQNPPYLGPPSTQETVEKLEKLGVSMGDLMKEYGSFDVEPINVDQQVSDGDMIGSLKVIHTPGHTPGHISLYHEKDKLLLGADSIYKHVFGAEGMYISAPQVSIDPVTAIVSAQRLSKVNFDKLLMAHQDSPLLEGAREAVETLVAESIRKLKG
;
A
#
# COMPACT_ATOMS: atom_id res chain seq x y z
N MET A 1 14.22 7.73 5.71
CA MET A 1 13.39 7.30 6.85
C MET A 1 12.88 8.52 7.55
N THR A 2 11.59 8.61 7.84
CA THR A 2 10.99 9.83 8.37
C THR A 2 9.98 9.49 9.47
N GLN A 3 10.19 10.06 10.67
CA GLN A 3 9.16 10.09 11.68
C GLN A 3 8.12 11.15 11.29
N ILE A 4 6.88 10.71 11.07
CA ILE A 4 5.78 11.55 10.58
C ILE A 4 5.03 12.19 11.76
N THR A 5 4.76 11.39 12.77
CA THR A 5 4.27 11.80 14.10
C THR A 5 5.06 11.03 15.16
N PRO A 6 4.92 11.32 16.46
CA PRO A 6 5.62 10.54 17.48
C PRO A 6 5.43 9.02 17.35
N ASN A 7 4.31 8.59 16.81
CA ASN A 7 3.93 7.17 16.75
C ASN A 7 3.83 6.62 15.32
N VAL A 8 4.10 7.43 14.29
CA VAL A 8 3.97 7.00 12.90
C VAL A 8 5.25 7.27 12.14
N HIS A 9 5.77 6.24 11.50
CA HIS A 9 7.03 6.29 10.77
C HIS A 9 6.83 5.80 9.34
N SER A 10 7.56 6.44 8.41
CA SER A 10 7.78 5.95 7.07
C SER A 10 9.17 5.30 7.02
N ILE A 11 9.23 4.04 6.69
CA ILE A 11 10.50 3.32 6.49
C ILE A 11 10.98 3.62 5.07
N GLU A 12 12.28 3.83 4.89
CA GLU A 12 12.81 4.12 3.57
C GLU A 12 12.50 2.99 2.59
N GLY A 13 11.82 3.34 1.53
CA GLY A 13 11.42 2.40 0.50
C GLY A 13 12.56 2.03 -0.44
N ILE A 14 12.51 0.83 -0.97
CA ILE A 14 13.34 0.41 -2.10
C ILE A 14 12.83 1.15 -3.34
N THR A 15 13.76 1.57 -4.20
CA THR A 15 13.41 2.13 -5.50
C THR A 15 12.76 1.03 -6.34
N HIS A 16 11.54 1.26 -6.77
CA HIS A 16 10.86 0.37 -7.70
C HIS A 16 11.55 0.44 -9.07
N PRO A 17 11.78 -0.66 -9.80
CA PRO A 17 12.45 -0.64 -11.11
C PRO A 17 11.61 0.03 -12.19
N ASP A 18 10.31 0.08 -12.00
CA ASP A 18 9.45 0.87 -12.88
C ASP A 18 9.37 2.34 -12.42
N PRO A 19 8.84 3.23 -13.24
CA PRO A 19 8.77 4.65 -12.94
C PRO A 19 7.77 5.04 -11.84
N ARG A 20 7.28 4.10 -11.01
CA ARG A 20 6.44 4.39 -9.85
C ARG A 20 7.21 5.00 -8.67
N GLY A 21 8.56 4.95 -8.72
CA GLY A 21 9.40 5.46 -7.66
C GLY A 21 9.58 4.47 -6.51
N LYS A 22 9.72 4.96 -5.29
CA LYS A 22 9.91 4.13 -4.10
C LYS A 22 8.59 3.58 -3.58
N VAL A 23 8.65 2.39 -2.98
CA VAL A 23 7.55 1.82 -2.18
C VAL A 23 7.91 1.99 -0.70
N PHE A 24 7.02 2.55 0.10
CA PHE A 24 7.26 2.87 1.50
C PHE A 24 6.42 1.97 2.43
N PRO A 25 7.05 1.07 3.20
CA PRO A 25 6.41 0.49 4.37
C PRO A 25 6.14 1.55 5.44
N TYR A 26 5.03 1.40 6.16
CA TYR A 26 4.70 2.27 7.28
C TYR A 26 4.66 1.51 8.59
N LEU A 27 5.10 2.17 9.65
CA LEU A 27 5.11 1.63 11.01
C LEU A 27 4.26 2.51 11.92
N PHE A 28 3.36 1.88 12.67
CA PHE A 28 2.61 2.51 13.75
C PHE A 28 3.05 1.92 15.08
N VAL A 29 3.46 2.77 16.00
CA VAL A 29 3.78 2.43 17.37
C VAL A 29 2.50 2.58 18.18
N GLU A 30 1.87 1.46 18.50
CA GLU A 30 0.61 1.43 19.27
C GLU A 30 0.89 1.57 20.77
N ASP A 31 1.96 0.90 21.25
CA ASP A 31 2.48 0.93 22.60
C ASP A 31 3.95 0.49 22.61
N GLU A 32 4.61 0.49 23.79
CA GLU A 32 6.04 0.13 23.94
C GLU A 32 6.43 -1.21 23.31
N ASP A 33 5.56 -2.21 23.38
CA ASP A 33 5.79 -3.56 22.84
C ASP A 33 4.80 -3.95 21.72
N ASP A 34 4.16 -2.98 21.11
CA ASP A 34 3.07 -3.22 20.16
C ASP A 34 3.19 -2.36 18.90
N LEU A 35 3.75 -2.96 17.86
CA LEU A 35 3.95 -2.33 16.56
C LEU A 35 3.00 -2.93 15.50
N THR A 36 2.48 -2.06 14.65
CA THR A 36 1.76 -2.43 13.43
C THR A 36 2.59 -2.03 12.21
N LEU A 37 3.00 -3.02 11.41
CA LEU A 37 3.71 -2.82 10.15
C LEU A 37 2.72 -2.93 8.99
N ILE A 38 2.75 -1.95 8.09
CA ILE A 38 1.86 -1.88 6.94
C ILE A 38 2.68 -2.07 5.68
N ASP A 39 2.25 -2.98 4.82
CA ASP A 39 2.84 -3.30 3.52
C ASP A 39 4.37 -3.47 3.60
N PRO A 40 4.86 -4.61 4.12
CA PRO A 40 6.29 -4.85 4.33
C PRO A 40 7.11 -4.90 3.05
N SER A 41 6.48 -4.73 1.89
CA SER A 41 7.09 -4.63 0.58
C SER A 41 7.80 -5.92 0.12
N PHE A 42 8.90 -5.80 -0.62
CA PHE A 42 9.69 -6.92 -1.12
C PHE A 42 10.53 -7.59 -0.02
N LEU A 43 10.97 -8.83 -0.24
CA LEU A 43 11.90 -9.51 0.67
C LEU A 43 13.21 -8.74 0.85
N SER A 44 13.68 -8.05 -0.18
CA SER A 44 14.86 -7.18 -0.11
C SER A 44 14.69 -5.96 0.80
N GLN A 45 13.45 -5.58 1.13
CA GLN A 45 13.13 -4.51 2.09
C GLN A 45 13.35 -4.94 3.54
N LEU A 46 13.29 -6.22 3.85
CA LEU A 46 13.30 -6.72 5.22
C LEU A 46 14.53 -6.28 6.05
N PRO A 47 15.77 -6.33 5.54
CA PRO A 47 16.92 -5.82 6.30
C PRO A 47 16.81 -4.32 6.62
N ILE A 48 16.19 -3.53 5.75
CA ILE A 48 15.99 -2.09 5.97
C ILE A 48 14.96 -1.89 7.09
N ILE A 49 13.88 -2.68 7.10
CA ILE A 49 12.88 -2.68 8.17
C ILE A 49 13.53 -3.04 9.50
N GLU A 50 14.28 -4.16 9.56
CA GLU A 50 14.92 -4.64 10.79
C GLU A 50 15.92 -3.60 11.34
N ASN A 51 16.78 -3.05 10.50
CA ASN A 51 17.73 -2.01 10.93
C ASN A 51 17.02 -0.76 11.44
N TYR A 52 15.94 -0.33 10.75
CA TYR A 52 15.18 0.82 11.21
C TYR A 52 14.52 0.60 12.58
N LEU A 53 13.96 -0.60 12.81
CA LEU A 53 13.39 -0.94 14.12
C LEU A 53 14.45 -0.85 15.21
N LEU A 54 15.66 -1.37 14.97
CA LEU A 54 16.77 -1.28 15.92
C LEU A 54 17.19 0.17 16.18
N ASP A 55 17.24 1.01 15.16
CA ASP A 55 17.62 2.43 15.26
C ASP A 55 16.65 3.22 16.16
N ILE A 56 15.38 2.82 16.21
CA ILE A 56 14.36 3.45 17.05
C ILE A 56 14.09 2.71 18.37
N GLY A 57 14.92 1.71 18.71
CA GLY A 57 14.87 0.99 19.99
C GLY A 57 13.95 -0.22 20.02
N TYR A 58 13.51 -0.73 18.87
CA TYR A 58 12.68 -1.94 18.76
C TYR A 58 13.43 -3.05 18.02
N ASP A 59 12.87 -4.24 18.03
CA ASP A 59 13.24 -5.32 17.13
C ASP A 59 12.00 -5.89 16.43
N ILE A 60 12.21 -6.79 15.48
CA ILE A 60 11.13 -7.37 14.69
C ILE A 60 10.06 -8.09 15.53
N LYS A 61 10.38 -8.56 16.73
CA LYS A 61 9.45 -9.27 17.64
C LYS A 61 8.42 -8.34 18.27
N HIS A 62 8.65 -7.01 18.24
CA HIS A 62 7.68 -6.04 18.69
C HIS A 62 6.57 -5.83 17.65
N VAL A 63 6.76 -6.28 16.40
CA VAL A 63 5.69 -6.27 15.39
C VAL A 63 4.66 -7.34 15.77
N LYS A 64 3.45 -6.91 16.10
CA LYS A 64 2.32 -7.77 16.48
C LYS A 64 1.29 -7.90 15.35
N ARG A 65 1.24 -6.90 14.46
CA ARG A 65 0.32 -6.85 13.34
C ARG A 65 1.05 -6.51 12.05
N ILE A 66 0.71 -7.22 10.99
CA ILE A 66 1.07 -6.92 9.60
C ILE A 66 -0.24 -6.63 8.89
N ILE A 67 -0.40 -5.45 8.33
CA ILE A 67 -1.56 -5.11 7.51
C ILE A 67 -1.12 -5.12 6.04
N LEU A 68 -1.81 -5.90 5.22
CA LEU A 68 -1.67 -5.85 3.77
C LEU A 68 -2.85 -5.07 3.21
N THR A 69 -2.55 -3.91 2.61
CA THR A 69 -3.57 -3.05 2.00
C THR A 69 -4.18 -3.69 0.78
N HIS A 70 -3.38 -4.46 0.02
CA HIS A 70 -3.82 -5.23 -1.14
C HIS A 70 -2.78 -6.31 -1.53
N VAL A 71 -3.09 -7.08 -2.58
CA VAL A 71 -2.34 -8.30 -2.95
C VAL A 71 -1.02 -8.08 -3.67
N HIS A 72 -0.73 -6.88 -4.20
CA HIS A 72 0.42 -6.72 -5.09
C HIS A 72 1.75 -7.09 -4.40
N VAL A 73 2.68 -7.63 -5.20
CA VAL A 73 3.94 -8.20 -4.73
C VAL A 73 4.81 -7.19 -3.98
N ASP A 74 4.82 -5.96 -4.47
CA ASP A 74 5.55 -4.83 -3.90
C ASP A 74 5.00 -4.32 -2.55
N HIS A 75 3.87 -4.88 -2.10
CA HIS A 75 3.29 -4.66 -0.77
C HIS A 75 3.38 -5.90 0.11
N ALA A 76 3.22 -7.10 -0.46
CA ALA A 76 2.92 -8.30 0.30
C ALA A 76 4.08 -9.31 0.41
N GLN A 77 5.10 -9.26 -0.47
CA GLN A 77 6.09 -10.34 -0.60
C GLN A 77 6.81 -10.68 0.71
N ALA A 78 7.17 -9.69 1.52
CA ALA A 78 7.90 -9.93 2.77
C ALA A 78 7.01 -10.37 3.95
N ALA A 79 5.68 -10.39 3.79
CA ALA A 79 4.76 -10.60 4.91
C ALA A 79 4.99 -11.93 5.65
N ASN A 80 5.18 -13.03 4.92
CA ASN A 80 5.46 -14.34 5.52
C ASN A 80 6.76 -14.35 6.32
N GLU A 81 7.81 -13.70 5.82
CA GLU A 81 9.10 -13.65 6.51
C GLU A 81 9.04 -12.78 7.76
N VAL A 82 8.37 -11.62 7.70
CA VAL A 82 8.10 -10.80 8.87
C VAL A 82 7.32 -11.62 9.91
N LYS A 83 6.26 -12.32 9.50
CA LYS A 83 5.47 -13.18 10.38
C LYS A 83 6.32 -14.27 11.03
N ARG A 84 7.20 -14.96 10.27
CA ARG A 84 8.09 -16.00 10.81
C ARG A 84 9.02 -15.47 11.91
N LYS A 85 9.55 -14.27 11.73
CA LYS A 85 10.49 -13.63 12.65
C LYS A 85 9.80 -13.01 13.87
N SER A 86 8.63 -12.42 13.70
CA SER A 86 7.93 -11.67 14.74
C SER A 86 6.86 -12.45 15.50
N GLY A 87 6.25 -13.44 14.85
CA GLY A 87 5.02 -14.07 15.33
C GLY A 87 3.77 -13.21 15.10
N ALA A 88 3.86 -12.13 14.35
CA ALA A 88 2.76 -11.21 14.05
C ALA A 88 1.59 -11.90 13.35
N LYS A 89 0.39 -11.35 13.54
CA LYS A 89 -0.78 -11.74 12.74
C LYS A 89 -0.88 -10.89 11.49
N ILE A 90 -1.22 -11.53 10.37
CA ILE A 90 -1.48 -10.87 9.08
C ILE A 90 -2.97 -10.52 8.99
N TYR A 91 -3.24 -9.26 8.71
CA TYR A 91 -4.56 -8.68 8.47
C TYR A 91 -4.67 -8.28 7.00
N SER A 92 -5.79 -8.56 6.36
CA SER A 92 -6.13 -8.05 5.04
C SER A 92 -7.64 -8.10 4.82
N HIS A 93 -8.11 -7.36 3.83
CA HIS A 93 -9.52 -7.45 3.45
C HIS A 93 -9.87 -8.87 3.00
N TRP A 94 -11.08 -9.36 3.34
CA TRP A 94 -11.48 -10.75 3.05
C TRP A 94 -11.42 -11.09 1.55
N ILE A 95 -11.61 -10.10 0.66
CA ILE A 95 -11.47 -10.32 -0.78
C ILE A 95 -10.00 -10.57 -1.13
N GLU A 96 -9.06 -9.76 -0.63
CA GLU A 96 -7.62 -9.93 -0.89
C GLU A 96 -7.10 -11.26 -0.32
N ALA A 97 -7.58 -11.65 0.86
CA ALA A 97 -7.23 -12.92 1.48
C ALA A 97 -7.51 -14.13 0.58
N ARG A 98 -8.53 -14.06 -0.28
CA ARG A 98 -8.84 -15.13 -1.25
C ARG A 98 -7.77 -15.30 -2.32
N TYR A 99 -7.08 -14.22 -2.68
CA TYR A 99 -5.97 -14.24 -3.65
C TYR A 99 -4.65 -14.59 -2.97
N LEU A 100 -4.39 -14.00 -1.80
CA LEU A 100 -3.18 -14.24 -1.00
C LEU A 100 -3.06 -15.71 -0.57
N ASN A 101 -4.17 -16.36 -0.25
CA ASN A 101 -4.21 -17.76 0.19
C ASN A 101 -4.09 -18.79 -0.95
N GLN A 102 -4.08 -18.37 -2.21
CA GLN A 102 -3.90 -19.28 -3.36
C GLN A 102 -2.49 -19.88 -3.37
N ASN A 103 -2.32 -20.99 -4.05
CA ASN A 103 -1.01 -21.62 -4.26
C ASN A 103 -0.75 -21.86 -5.76
N PRO A 104 0.11 -21.05 -6.43
CA PRO A 104 0.78 -19.86 -5.89
C PRO A 104 -0.22 -18.72 -5.59
N PRO A 105 0.11 -17.77 -4.70
CA PRO A 105 -0.73 -16.61 -4.45
C PRO A 105 -0.76 -15.73 -5.70
N TYR A 106 -1.90 -15.09 -5.93
CA TYR A 106 -1.99 -14.07 -6.97
C TYR A 106 -1.55 -12.72 -6.41
N LEU A 107 -0.40 -12.24 -6.84
CA LEU A 107 0.24 -11.03 -6.32
C LEU A 107 0.45 -9.95 -7.40
N GLY A 108 -0.23 -10.06 -8.51
CA GLY A 108 -0.06 -9.15 -9.64
C GLY A 108 -1.31 -8.37 -10.01
N PRO A 109 -1.17 -7.30 -10.81
CA PRO A 109 -2.31 -6.73 -11.51
C PRO A 109 -2.91 -7.83 -12.40
N PRO A 110 -4.19 -7.73 -12.76
CA PRO A 110 -4.74 -8.66 -13.73
C PRO A 110 -3.88 -8.56 -14.99
N SER A 111 -3.13 -9.62 -15.28
CA SER A 111 -2.30 -9.69 -16.48
C SER A 111 -3.19 -9.89 -17.71
N THR A 112 -3.92 -8.83 -18.07
CA THR A 112 -4.49 -8.78 -19.40
C THR A 112 -3.35 -8.46 -20.36
N GLN A 113 -3.37 -9.04 -21.55
CA GLN A 113 -2.41 -8.71 -22.60
C GLN A 113 -2.33 -7.21 -22.83
N GLU A 114 -3.44 -6.48 -22.66
CA GLU A 114 -3.53 -5.03 -22.73
C GLU A 114 -2.70 -4.31 -21.64
N THR A 115 -2.67 -4.85 -20.42
CA THR A 115 -1.87 -4.29 -19.31
C THR A 115 -0.39 -4.49 -19.58
N VAL A 116 0.00 -5.70 -20.03
CA VAL A 116 1.40 -6.00 -20.41
C VAL A 116 1.87 -5.07 -21.53
N GLU A 117 1.08 -4.91 -22.59
CA GLU A 117 1.39 -4.01 -23.72
C GLU A 117 1.50 -2.53 -23.29
N LYS A 118 0.70 -2.10 -22.32
CA LYS A 118 0.79 -0.74 -21.78
C LYS A 118 2.07 -0.53 -20.96
N LEU A 119 2.44 -1.49 -20.12
CA LEU A 119 3.68 -1.45 -19.36
C LEU A 119 4.91 -1.47 -20.29
N GLU A 120 4.91 -2.33 -21.31
CA GLU A 120 5.97 -2.39 -22.32
C GLU A 120 6.12 -1.06 -23.08
N LYS A 121 5.03 -0.40 -23.45
CA LYS A 121 5.05 0.95 -24.08
C LYS A 121 5.64 2.03 -23.17
N LEU A 122 5.57 1.82 -21.85
CA LEU A 122 6.21 2.69 -20.85
C LEU A 122 7.66 2.28 -20.56
N GLY A 123 8.21 1.30 -21.30
CA GLY A 123 9.56 0.80 -21.12
C GLY A 123 9.73 -0.15 -19.94
N VAL A 124 8.62 -0.66 -19.39
CA VAL A 124 8.61 -1.62 -18.28
C VAL A 124 8.40 -3.02 -18.85
N SER A 125 9.47 -3.81 -18.87
CA SER A 125 9.40 -5.22 -19.26
C SER A 125 9.02 -6.08 -18.04
N MET A 126 7.99 -6.92 -18.17
CA MET A 126 7.66 -7.91 -17.14
C MET A 126 8.85 -8.84 -16.86
N GLY A 127 9.67 -9.14 -17.89
CA GLY A 127 10.87 -9.95 -17.72
C GLY A 127 11.94 -9.26 -16.87
N ASP A 128 12.07 -7.94 -16.98
CA ASP A 128 13.02 -7.15 -16.17
C ASP A 128 12.50 -6.97 -14.75
N LEU A 129 11.20 -6.76 -14.57
CA LEU A 129 10.56 -6.81 -13.26
C LEU A 129 10.82 -8.15 -12.55
N MET A 130 10.64 -9.27 -13.25
CA MET A 130 10.91 -10.60 -12.68
C MET A 130 12.38 -10.86 -12.37
N LYS A 131 13.33 -10.30 -13.13
CA LYS A 131 14.77 -10.44 -12.86
C LYS A 131 15.21 -9.63 -11.66
N GLU A 132 14.66 -8.44 -11.48
CA GLU A 132 15.09 -7.51 -10.44
C GLU A 132 14.48 -7.84 -9.07
N TYR A 133 13.22 -8.32 -9.04
CA TYR A 133 12.54 -8.71 -7.79
C TYR A 133 12.65 -10.18 -7.43
N GLY A 134 13.43 -10.95 -8.18
CA GLY A 134 13.48 -12.40 -8.04
C GLY A 134 12.24 -13.09 -8.61
N SER A 135 12.23 -14.40 -8.56
CA SER A 135 11.04 -15.15 -8.94
C SER A 135 9.87 -14.69 -8.05
N PHE A 136 8.69 -14.42 -8.64
CA PHE A 136 7.45 -14.28 -7.89
C PHE A 136 7.03 -15.62 -7.24
N ASP A 137 8.01 -16.43 -6.87
CA ASP A 137 7.81 -17.68 -6.15
C ASP A 137 7.55 -17.32 -4.68
N VAL A 138 6.34 -16.89 -4.42
CA VAL A 138 5.87 -16.50 -3.11
C VAL A 138 4.99 -17.62 -2.58
N GLU A 139 5.32 -18.07 -1.37
CA GLU A 139 4.45 -19.00 -0.64
C GLU A 139 3.07 -18.37 -0.38
N PRO A 140 2.00 -19.19 -0.30
CA PRO A 140 0.70 -18.69 0.10
C PRO A 140 0.78 -17.83 1.36
N ILE A 141 0.19 -16.64 1.32
CA ILE A 141 0.17 -15.73 2.47
C ILE A 141 -1.13 -15.98 3.23
N ASN A 142 -1.04 -16.79 4.29
CA ASN A 142 -2.19 -17.10 5.12
C ASN A 142 -2.57 -15.89 5.98
N VAL A 143 -3.65 -15.24 5.62
CA VAL A 143 -4.24 -14.13 6.37
C VAL A 143 -4.90 -14.67 7.64
N ASP A 144 -4.40 -14.22 8.80
CA ASP A 144 -4.90 -14.68 10.12
C ASP A 144 -6.22 -14.01 10.50
N GLN A 145 -6.40 -12.74 10.08
CA GLN A 145 -7.58 -11.95 10.39
C GLN A 145 -8.08 -11.24 9.12
N GLN A 146 -9.25 -11.63 8.70
CA GLN A 146 -9.95 -10.98 7.59
C GLN A 146 -10.74 -9.79 8.12
N VAL A 147 -10.62 -8.64 7.44
CA VAL A 147 -11.29 -7.41 7.83
C VAL A 147 -12.22 -6.91 6.73
N SER A 148 -13.12 -6.02 7.14
CA SER A 148 -14.10 -5.35 6.31
C SER A 148 -14.08 -3.85 6.57
N ASP A 149 -14.83 -3.11 5.77
CA ASP A 149 -15.02 -1.68 5.94
C ASP A 149 -15.51 -1.30 7.34
N GLY A 150 -14.86 -0.34 7.97
CA GLY A 150 -15.19 0.16 9.29
C GLY A 150 -14.55 -0.59 10.45
N ASP A 151 -13.93 -1.76 10.22
CA ASP A 151 -13.23 -2.50 11.26
C ASP A 151 -12.02 -1.71 11.79
N MET A 152 -11.61 -2.05 13.01
CA MET A 152 -10.42 -1.47 13.65
C MET A 152 -9.29 -2.50 13.72
N ILE A 153 -8.08 -2.07 13.35
CA ILE A 153 -6.84 -2.85 13.56
C ILE A 153 -5.91 -1.98 14.39
N GLY A 154 -5.77 -2.27 15.69
CA GLY A 154 -5.12 -1.34 16.61
C GLY A 154 -5.81 0.02 16.58
N SER A 155 -5.06 1.09 16.38
CA SER A 155 -5.57 2.46 16.27
C SER A 155 -6.11 2.83 14.87
N LEU A 156 -6.02 1.93 13.91
CA LEU A 156 -6.30 2.18 12.50
C LEU A 156 -7.70 1.71 12.11
N LYS A 157 -8.50 2.62 11.56
CA LYS A 157 -9.80 2.30 10.97
C LYS A 157 -9.65 1.89 9.52
N VAL A 158 -10.21 0.74 9.16
CA VAL A 158 -10.25 0.23 7.79
C VAL A 158 -11.28 0.98 6.97
N ILE A 159 -10.89 1.42 5.78
CA ILE A 159 -11.76 1.99 4.76
C ILE A 159 -11.60 1.15 3.50
N HIS A 160 -12.64 0.42 3.10
CA HIS A 160 -12.61 -0.34 1.86
C HIS A 160 -12.64 0.61 0.66
N THR A 161 -11.60 0.55 -0.16
CA THR A 161 -11.35 1.45 -1.30
C THR A 161 -11.05 0.66 -2.58
N PRO A 162 -12.05 -0.13 -3.07
CA PRO A 162 -11.87 -0.94 -4.26
C PRO A 162 -11.60 -0.10 -5.51
N GLY A 163 -11.01 -0.73 -6.50
CA GLY A 163 -10.72 -0.15 -7.82
C GLY A 163 -9.31 -0.43 -8.28
N HIS A 164 -8.30 -0.18 -7.47
CA HIS A 164 -6.94 -0.66 -7.71
C HIS A 164 -6.92 -2.19 -7.69
N THR A 165 -7.32 -2.78 -6.57
CA THR A 165 -7.73 -4.18 -6.47
C THR A 165 -9.14 -4.28 -5.89
N PRO A 166 -9.83 -5.44 -5.98
CA PRO A 166 -11.21 -5.57 -5.50
C PRO A 166 -11.37 -5.40 -3.99
N GLY A 167 -10.34 -5.79 -3.23
CA GLY A 167 -10.35 -5.70 -1.77
C GLY A 167 -9.39 -4.65 -1.21
N HIS A 168 -8.87 -3.75 -2.04
CA HIS A 168 -7.97 -2.70 -1.58
C HIS A 168 -8.55 -1.92 -0.39
N ILE A 169 -7.73 -1.65 0.62
CA ILE A 169 -8.10 -0.85 1.78
C ILE A 169 -7.16 0.33 1.96
N SER A 170 -7.73 1.45 2.38
CA SER A 170 -7.03 2.57 2.99
C SER A 170 -7.20 2.51 4.51
N LEU A 171 -6.32 3.15 5.26
CA LEU A 171 -6.35 3.13 6.72
C LEU A 171 -6.42 4.56 7.25
N TYR A 172 -7.25 4.79 8.25
CA TYR A 172 -7.39 6.10 8.87
C TYR A 172 -7.03 6.07 10.35
N HIS A 173 -6.06 6.92 10.75
CA HIS A 173 -5.68 7.16 12.12
C HIS A 173 -6.32 8.47 12.61
N GLU A 174 -7.39 8.35 13.38
CA GLU A 174 -8.22 9.48 13.77
C GLU A 174 -7.46 10.48 14.65
N LYS A 175 -6.67 10.00 15.61
CA LYS A 175 -5.91 10.82 16.55
C LYS A 175 -4.98 11.81 15.86
N ASP A 176 -4.27 11.37 14.81
CA ASP A 176 -3.32 12.19 14.07
C ASP A 176 -3.93 12.79 12.79
N LYS A 177 -5.22 12.54 12.54
CA LYS A 177 -5.93 12.91 11.29
C LYS A 177 -5.12 12.50 10.05
N LEU A 178 -4.63 11.27 10.06
CA LEU A 178 -3.75 10.74 9.04
C LEU A 178 -4.49 9.68 8.23
N LEU A 179 -4.52 9.86 6.92
CA LEU A 179 -5.03 8.88 5.96
C LEU A 179 -3.86 8.20 5.27
N LEU A 180 -3.76 6.87 5.38
CA LEU A 180 -2.90 6.06 4.52
C LEU A 180 -3.74 5.59 3.35
N GLY A 181 -3.53 6.22 2.20
CA GLY A 181 -4.27 5.96 0.96
C GLY A 181 -3.78 4.72 0.22
N ALA A 182 -2.57 4.26 0.53
CA ALA A 182 -1.87 3.21 -0.22
C ALA A 182 -1.94 3.50 -1.72
N ASP A 183 -2.44 2.58 -2.54
CA ASP A 183 -2.51 2.70 -3.99
C ASP A 183 -3.83 3.30 -4.52
N SER A 184 -4.66 3.86 -3.61
CA SER A 184 -5.84 4.63 -4.04
C SER A 184 -5.48 5.99 -4.63
N ILE A 185 -4.39 6.60 -4.15
CA ILE A 185 -3.95 7.93 -4.58
C ILE A 185 -2.42 7.90 -4.74
N TYR A 186 -1.97 8.44 -5.86
CA TYR A 186 -0.56 8.54 -6.22
C TYR A 186 -0.15 10.00 -6.41
N LYS A 187 1.17 10.23 -6.30
CA LYS A 187 1.81 11.47 -6.71
C LYS A 187 3.05 11.12 -7.54
N HIS A 188 3.23 11.75 -8.71
CA HIS A 188 4.37 11.51 -9.61
C HIS A 188 4.54 10.04 -10.03
N VAL A 189 3.51 9.46 -10.63
CA VAL A 189 3.53 8.05 -11.03
C VAL A 189 3.78 7.91 -12.53
N PHE A 190 4.55 6.88 -12.93
CA PHE A 190 4.87 6.58 -14.33
C PHE A 190 5.44 7.78 -15.13
N GLY A 191 6.31 8.58 -14.49
CA GLY A 191 6.93 9.74 -15.11
C GLY A 191 6.00 10.94 -15.33
N ALA A 192 4.74 10.87 -14.88
CA ALA A 192 3.81 11.98 -14.93
C ALA A 192 3.80 12.73 -13.59
N GLU A 193 3.84 14.06 -13.65
CA GLU A 193 3.75 14.92 -12.48
C GLU A 193 2.30 15.12 -12.03
N GLY A 194 2.09 15.36 -10.72
CA GLY A 194 0.80 15.66 -10.14
C GLY A 194 0.23 14.51 -9.31
N MET A 195 -1.03 14.64 -8.93
CA MET A 195 -1.78 13.63 -8.20
C MET A 195 -2.70 12.84 -9.13
N TYR A 196 -2.85 11.56 -8.83
CA TYR A 196 -3.67 10.62 -9.61
C TYR A 196 -4.49 9.74 -8.68
N ILE A 197 -5.71 9.43 -9.08
CA ILE A 197 -6.49 8.36 -8.46
C ILE A 197 -6.07 7.07 -9.12
N SER A 198 -5.62 6.15 -8.31
CA SER A 198 -5.21 4.79 -8.66
C SER A 198 -4.73 4.65 -10.12
N ALA A 199 -3.47 4.39 -10.33
CA ALA A 199 -2.89 4.40 -11.70
C ALA A 199 -3.68 3.48 -12.64
N PRO A 200 -4.27 3.99 -13.73
CA PRO A 200 -5.14 3.18 -14.60
C PRO A 200 -4.46 1.96 -15.20
N GLN A 201 -3.11 2.01 -15.33
CA GLN A 201 -2.30 0.94 -15.90
C GLN A 201 -2.25 -0.32 -15.03
N VAL A 202 -2.44 -0.14 -13.72
CA VAL A 202 -2.35 -1.22 -12.72
C VAL A 202 -3.64 -1.37 -11.90
N SER A 203 -4.74 -0.73 -12.32
CA SER A 203 -6.03 -0.77 -11.64
C SER A 203 -7.00 -1.67 -12.38
N ILE A 204 -7.74 -2.47 -11.63
CA ILE A 204 -8.76 -3.38 -12.17
C ILE A 204 -9.99 -2.59 -12.66
N ASP A 205 -10.41 -1.58 -11.89
CA ASP A 205 -11.58 -0.77 -12.18
C ASP A 205 -11.34 0.71 -11.85
N PRO A 206 -10.89 1.51 -12.84
CA PRO A 206 -10.63 2.92 -12.65
C PRO A 206 -11.87 3.74 -12.25
N VAL A 207 -13.06 3.34 -12.66
CA VAL A 207 -14.30 4.03 -12.30
C VAL A 207 -14.61 3.82 -10.82
N THR A 208 -14.54 2.58 -10.34
CA THR A 208 -14.69 2.26 -8.92
C THR A 208 -13.61 2.94 -8.09
N ALA A 209 -12.37 3.06 -8.58
CA ALA A 209 -11.31 3.79 -7.90
C ALA A 209 -11.67 5.28 -7.68
N ILE A 210 -12.31 5.93 -8.65
CA ILE A 210 -12.78 7.32 -8.50
C ILE A 210 -13.88 7.41 -7.43
N VAL A 211 -14.80 6.45 -7.36
CA VAL A 211 -15.83 6.40 -6.30
C VAL A 211 -15.18 6.21 -4.93
N SER A 212 -14.18 5.35 -4.83
CA SER A 212 -13.40 5.14 -3.61
C SER A 212 -12.67 6.42 -3.18
N ALA A 213 -12.00 7.10 -4.09
CA ALA A 213 -11.34 8.38 -3.81
C ALA A 213 -12.34 9.48 -3.39
N GLN A 214 -13.54 9.51 -3.99
CA GLN A 214 -14.62 10.41 -3.56
C GLN A 214 -15.06 10.13 -2.13
N ARG A 215 -15.04 8.87 -1.71
CA ARG A 215 -15.31 8.50 -0.33
C ARG A 215 -14.19 8.96 0.60
N LEU A 216 -12.92 8.76 0.21
CA LEU A 216 -11.75 9.22 0.97
C LEU A 216 -11.74 10.74 1.15
N SER A 217 -12.13 11.52 0.14
CA SER A 217 -12.18 13.00 0.23
C SER A 217 -13.13 13.52 1.32
N LYS A 218 -14.06 12.69 1.80
CA LYS A 218 -14.97 13.04 2.90
C LYS A 218 -14.45 12.69 4.29
N VAL A 219 -13.31 11.99 4.38
CA VAL A 219 -12.66 11.68 5.65
C VAL A 219 -11.99 12.94 6.18
N ASN A 220 -12.02 13.15 7.49
CA ASN A 220 -11.40 14.31 8.13
C ASN A 220 -9.91 14.08 8.38
N PHE A 221 -9.07 14.19 7.34
CA PHE A 221 -7.62 14.06 7.45
C PHE A 221 -6.90 15.35 7.06
N ASP A 222 -5.73 15.54 7.64
CA ASP A 222 -4.81 16.64 7.33
C ASP A 222 -3.54 16.12 6.62
N LYS A 223 -3.20 14.84 6.83
CA LYS A 223 -2.02 14.17 6.26
C LYS A 223 -2.44 12.98 5.41
N LEU A 224 -1.82 12.84 4.23
CA LEU A 224 -2.00 11.70 3.34
C LEU A 224 -0.67 10.97 3.16
N LEU A 225 -0.65 9.70 3.49
CA LEU A 225 0.46 8.80 3.19
C LEU A 225 0.10 7.98 1.95
N MET A 226 1.01 7.93 0.99
CA MET A 226 0.86 7.19 -0.25
C MET A 226 1.96 6.11 -0.31
N ALA A 227 1.69 4.99 -0.96
CA ALA A 227 2.67 3.91 -1.00
C ALA A 227 3.81 4.20 -1.98
N HIS A 228 3.53 4.86 -3.09
CA HIS A 228 4.50 5.09 -4.19
C HIS A 228 4.75 6.57 -4.42
N GLN A 229 5.96 7.06 -4.12
CA GLN A 229 6.41 8.42 -4.46
C GLN A 229 7.78 8.76 -3.86
N ASP A 230 8.33 9.92 -4.26
CA ASP A 230 9.57 10.44 -3.67
C ASP A 230 9.37 11.00 -2.25
N SER A 231 8.18 11.46 -1.92
CA SER A 231 7.81 11.95 -0.60
C SER A 231 6.54 11.25 -0.10
N PRO A 232 6.61 10.42 0.95
CA PRO A 232 5.48 9.63 1.41
C PRO A 232 4.38 10.45 2.12
N LEU A 233 4.64 11.71 2.45
CA LEU A 233 3.75 12.58 3.19
C LEU A 233 3.36 13.81 2.36
N LEU A 234 2.05 14.10 2.31
CA LEU A 234 1.49 15.30 1.73
C LEU A 234 0.55 15.96 2.74
N GLU A 235 1.00 17.01 3.41
CA GLU A 235 0.20 17.80 4.35
C GLU A 235 -0.82 18.70 3.60
N GLY A 236 -1.96 18.98 4.25
CA GLY A 236 -3.05 19.76 3.62
C GLY A 236 -3.69 19.04 2.43
N ALA A 237 -3.56 17.72 2.38
CA ALA A 237 -3.86 16.91 1.20
C ALA A 237 -5.36 16.78 0.91
N ARG A 238 -6.23 16.98 1.90
CA ARG A 238 -7.68 16.77 1.71
C ARG A 238 -8.25 17.64 0.58
N GLU A 239 -7.95 18.93 0.57
CA GLU A 239 -8.39 19.84 -0.49
C GLU A 239 -7.83 19.44 -1.87
N ALA A 240 -6.58 18.98 -1.92
CA ALA A 240 -5.98 18.47 -3.14
C ALA A 240 -6.71 17.20 -3.63
N VAL A 241 -7.08 16.29 -2.73
CA VAL A 241 -7.86 15.09 -3.07
C VAL A 241 -9.27 15.46 -3.52
N GLU A 242 -9.94 16.41 -2.86
CA GLU A 242 -11.26 16.92 -3.28
C GLU A 242 -11.22 17.48 -4.71
N THR A 243 -10.19 18.26 -5.02
CA THR A 243 -9.97 18.82 -6.37
C THR A 243 -9.74 17.73 -7.40
N LEU A 244 -8.84 16.79 -7.10
CA LEU A 244 -8.53 15.64 -7.96
C LEU A 244 -9.78 14.81 -8.29
N VAL A 245 -10.61 14.53 -7.28
CA VAL A 245 -11.87 13.80 -7.44
C VAL A 245 -12.84 14.57 -8.33
N ALA A 246 -13.01 15.87 -8.10
CA ALA A 246 -13.92 16.70 -8.88
C ALA A 246 -13.49 16.76 -10.36
N GLU A 247 -12.20 16.83 -10.65
CA GLU A 247 -11.64 16.79 -11.99
C GLU A 247 -11.84 15.44 -12.68
N SER A 248 -11.60 14.35 -11.94
CA SER A 248 -11.77 12.99 -12.45
C SER A 248 -13.22 12.69 -12.80
N ILE A 249 -14.18 13.12 -11.97
CA ILE A 249 -15.61 12.99 -12.25
C ILE A 249 -16.02 13.82 -13.48
N ARG A 250 -15.47 15.02 -13.66
CA ARG A 250 -15.73 15.83 -14.88
C ARG A 250 -15.25 15.13 -16.14
N LYS A 251 -14.07 14.52 -16.11
CA LYS A 251 -13.51 13.75 -17.25
C LYS A 251 -14.34 12.52 -17.62
N LEU A 252 -15.03 11.91 -16.65
CA LEU A 252 -15.91 10.77 -16.94
C LEU A 252 -17.24 11.18 -17.61
N LYS A 253 -17.66 12.44 -17.47
CA LYS A 253 -18.94 12.95 -17.99
C LYS A 253 -18.84 13.62 -19.36
N GLY A 254 -17.66 13.96 -19.80
CA GLY A 254 -17.35 14.62 -21.09
C GLY A 254 -16.81 13.68 -22.10
#